data_ffeca2392770e7f06863713a528a6d2b
#
_entry.id   ffeca2392770e7f06863713a528a6d2b
#
_cell.length_a   1.000
_cell.length_b   1.000
_cell.length_c   1.000
_cell.angle_alpha   90.00
_cell.angle_beta   90.00
_cell.angle_gamma   90.00
#
_symmetry.space_group_name_H-M   'P 1'
#
loop_
_entity.id
_entity.type
_entity.pdbx_description
1 polymer ?
#
loop_
_entity_poly.entity_id
_entity_poly.type
_entity_poly.pdbx_seq_one_letter_code
_entity_poly.pdbx_strand_id
1 'polypeptide(L)'
;MENILITGITGQDGIFLTHKLIKQNKNFSIIGISRQKDYLPFYNKLKLLGTNDFSKIKILHTDLTNKQAVDLLIKEVSPTRVFNLSGPSSVYESL
;
A
#
# COMPACT_ATOMS: atom_id res chain seq x y z
N MET A 1 1.72 16.61 -5.16
CA MET A 1 2.11 15.53 -4.23
C MET A 1 2.01 14.20 -4.94
N GLU A 2 3.01 13.36 -4.78
CA GLU A 2 3.00 12.03 -5.38
C GLU A 2 2.14 11.06 -4.57
N ASN A 3 1.33 10.25 -5.26
CA ASN A 3 0.52 9.20 -4.63
C ASN A 3 1.08 7.83 -5.03
N ILE A 4 1.47 7.04 -4.05
CA ILE A 4 2.04 5.71 -4.27
C ILE A 4 1.01 4.68 -3.82
N LEU A 5 0.60 3.80 -4.73
CA LEU A 5 -0.33 2.72 -4.44
C LEU A 5 0.46 1.42 -4.26
N ILE A 6 0.23 0.73 -3.13
CA ILE A 6 0.89 -0.54 -2.84
C ILE A 6 -0.17 -1.59 -2.58
N THR A 7 -0.31 -2.57 -3.46
CA THR A 7 -1.17 -3.72 -3.21
C THR A 7 -0.41 -4.76 -2.39
N GLY A 8 -1.11 -5.45 -1.49
CA GLY A 8 -0.44 -6.40 -0.60
C GLY A 8 0.46 -5.73 0.44
N ILE A 9 0.12 -4.52 0.84
CA ILE A 9 0.98 -3.70 1.72
C ILE A 9 1.27 -4.38 3.06
N THR A 10 0.35 -5.19 3.58
CA THR A 10 0.50 -5.85 4.88
C THR A 10 1.39 -7.10 4.83
N GLY A 11 1.80 -7.53 3.64
CA GLY A 11 2.76 -8.61 3.50
C GLY A 11 4.18 -8.14 3.85
N GLN A 12 5.11 -9.10 3.93
CA GLN A 12 6.48 -8.81 4.32
C GLN A 12 7.14 -7.80 3.38
N ASP A 13 7.00 -7.99 2.07
CA ASP A 13 7.60 -7.08 1.10
C ASP A 13 6.96 -5.69 1.17
N GLY A 14 5.64 -5.62 1.41
CA GLY A 14 4.94 -4.35 1.55
C GLY A 14 5.41 -3.56 2.77
N ILE A 15 5.67 -4.24 3.87
CA ILE A 15 6.17 -3.62 5.10
C ILE A 15 7.56 -3.03 4.86
N PHE A 16 8.47 -3.79 4.27
CA PHE A 16 9.83 -3.30 3.98
C PHE A 16 9.81 -2.15 2.98
N LEU A 17 9.01 -2.25 1.93
CA LEU A 17 8.90 -1.17 0.95
C LEU A 17 8.37 0.11 1.58
N THR A 18 7.33 0.00 2.40
CA THR A 18 6.75 1.15 3.10
C THR A 18 7.79 1.82 3.99
N HIS A 19 8.52 1.02 4.76
CA HIS A 19 9.58 1.54 5.61
C HIS A 19 10.63 2.30 4.79
N LYS A 20 11.09 1.72 3.69
CA LYS A 20 12.08 2.37 2.82
C LYS A 20 11.57 3.68 2.23
N LEU A 21 10.31 3.69 1.77
CA LEU A 21 9.74 4.90 1.18
C LEU A 21 9.63 6.04 2.20
N ILE A 22 9.17 5.72 3.41
CA ILE A 22 9.06 6.74 4.47
C ILE A 22 10.43 7.27 4.85
N LYS A 23 11.44 6.41 4.87
CA LYS A 23 12.80 6.80 5.21
C LYS A 23 13.39 7.81 4.22
N GLN A 24 12.93 7.82 2.99
CA GLN A 24 13.39 8.80 1.99
C GLN A 24 12.96 10.23 2.32
N ASN A 25 11.97 10.40 3.17
CA ASN A 25 11.49 11.71 3.64
C ASN A 25 11.12 12.66 2.49
N LYS A 26 10.47 12.12 1.45
CA LYS A 26 9.97 12.90 0.32
C LYS A 26 8.50 13.23 0.50
N ASN A 27 8.00 14.16 -0.29
CA ASN A 27 6.61 14.58 -0.24
C ASN A 27 5.73 13.64 -1.05
N PHE A 28 5.14 12.63 -0.39
CA PHE A 28 4.25 11.66 -1.02
C PHE A 28 3.24 11.14 -0.02
N SER A 29 2.18 10.50 -0.55
CA SER A 29 1.21 9.73 0.24
C SER A 29 1.28 8.27 -0.20
N ILE A 30 1.17 7.35 0.76
CA ILE A 30 1.14 5.91 0.51
C ILE A 30 -0.28 5.42 0.74
N ILE A 31 -0.88 4.84 -0.29
CA ILE A 31 -2.18 4.20 -0.20
C ILE A 31 -1.95 2.70 -0.34
N GLY A 32 -2.22 1.96 0.72
CA GLY A 32 -2.03 0.53 0.74
C GLY A 32 -3.34 -0.21 0.59
N ILE A 33 -3.31 -1.34 -0.11
CA ILE A 33 -4.44 -2.24 -0.25
C ILE A 33 -4.13 -3.51 0.50
N SER A 34 -5.08 -3.96 1.34
CA SER A 34 -4.93 -5.17 2.11
C SER A 34 -6.21 -5.99 2.09
N ARG A 35 -6.07 -7.31 2.10
CA ARG A 35 -7.18 -8.22 2.33
C ARG A 35 -7.48 -8.40 3.81
N GLN A 36 -6.52 -8.06 4.65
CA GLN A 36 -6.69 -8.16 6.10
C GLN A 36 -7.41 -6.93 6.61
N LYS A 37 -8.25 -7.12 7.63
CA LYS A 37 -8.96 -6.03 8.27
C LYS A 37 -8.21 -5.50 9.48
N ASP A 38 -7.34 -6.29 10.07
CA ASP A 38 -6.53 -5.89 11.22
C ASP A 38 -5.16 -5.43 10.74
N TYR A 39 -4.89 -4.16 10.92
CA TYR A 39 -3.65 -3.54 10.48
C TYR A 39 -2.62 -3.39 11.60
N LEU A 40 -2.95 -3.81 12.82
CA LEU A 40 -2.05 -3.65 13.96
C LEU A 40 -0.72 -4.39 13.77
N PRO A 41 -0.69 -5.64 13.28
CA PRO A 41 0.60 -6.30 13.04
C PRO A 41 1.49 -5.56 12.04
N PHE A 42 0.88 -4.96 11.01
CA PHE A 42 1.61 -4.15 10.04
C PHE A 42 2.31 -2.96 10.70
N TYR A 43 1.56 -2.19 11.50
CA TYR A 43 2.13 -1.02 12.17
C TYR A 43 3.17 -1.41 13.21
N ASN A 44 2.96 -2.51 13.93
CA ASN A 44 3.94 -3.00 14.92
C ASN A 44 5.26 -3.37 14.24
N LYS A 45 5.21 -4.01 13.09
CA LYS A 45 6.43 -4.35 12.36
C LYS A 45 7.15 -3.11 11.84
N LEU A 46 6.41 -2.09 11.39
CA LEU A 46 7.00 -0.83 11.00
C LEU A 46 7.74 -0.18 12.17
N LYS A 47 7.16 -0.20 13.36
CA LYS A 47 7.82 0.33 14.56
C LYS A 47 9.11 -0.41 14.86
N LEU A 48 9.11 -1.74 14.72
CA LEU A 48 10.32 -2.54 14.93
C LEU A 48 11.43 -2.19 13.95
N LEU A 49 11.06 -1.78 12.73
CA LEU A 49 12.04 -1.35 11.73
C LEU A 49 12.50 0.09 11.94
N GLY A 50 11.84 0.84 12.81
CA GLY A 50 12.21 2.21 13.11
C GLY A 50 11.27 3.27 12.54
N THR A 51 10.16 2.87 11.94
CA THR A 51 9.16 3.81 11.43
C THR A 51 8.10 4.05 12.49
N ASN A 52 7.98 5.29 12.96
CA ASN A 52 7.04 5.67 14.01
C ASN A 52 5.99 6.69 13.55
N ASP A 53 6.21 7.34 12.40
CA ASP A 53 5.28 8.30 11.84
C ASP A 53 4.48 7.64 10.72
N PHE A 54 3.19 7.47 10.95
CA PHE A 54 2.28 6.80 9.99
C PHE A 54 1.38 7.79 9.24
N SER A 55 1.65 9.07 9.37
CA SER A 55 0.76 10.11 8.82
C SER A 55 0.66 10.06 7.29
N LYS A 56 1.66 9.50 6.61
CA LYS A 56 1.67 9.39 5.16
C LYS A 56 1.00 8.12 4.64
N ILE A 57 0.55 7.25 5.53
CA ILE A 57 0.03 5.92 5.18
C ILE A 57 -1.48 5.88 5.36
N LYS A 58 -2.18 5.41 4.33
CA LYS A 58 -3.60 5.10 4.40
C LYS A 58 -3.80 3.69 3.86
N ILE A 59 -4.45 2.81 4.63
CA ILE A 59 -4.70 1.43 4.23
C ILE A 59 -6.19 1.26 3.95
N LEU A 60 -6.50 0.65 2.80
CA LEU A 60 -7.86 0.36 2.40
C LEU A 60 -8.03 -1.15 2.28
N HIS A 61 -9.17 -1.64 2.76
CA HIS A 61 -9.54 -3.04 2.60
C HIS A 61 -10.33 -3.17 1.28
N THR A 62 -9.74 -3.83 0.29
CA THR A 62 -10.32 -3.95 -1.03
C THR A 62 -10.05 -5.33 -1.60
N ASP A 63 -11.06 -5.92 -2.24
CA ASP A 63 -10.91 -7.18 -2.96
C ASP A 63 -10.36 -6.88 -4.36
N LEU A 64 -9.12 -7.25 -4.59
CA LEU A 64 -8.44 -7.01 -5.87
C LEU A 64 -8.93 -7.93 -7.00
N THR A 65 -9.78 -8.91 -6.70
CA THR A 65 -10.42 -9.71 -7.74
C THR A 65 -11.63 -9.03 -8.33
N ASN A 66 -12.15 -8.00 -7.69
CA ASN A 66 -13.28 -7.22 -8.18
C ASN A 66 -12.77 -6.06 -9.04
N LYS A 67 -12.86 -6.24 -10.36
CA LYS A 67 -12.32 -5.26 -11.31
C LYS A 67 -12.97 -3.88 -11.16
N GLN A 68 -14.29 -3.83 -10.94
CA GLN A 68 -14.98 -2.55 -10.80
C GLN A 68 -14.50 -1.77 -9.58
N ALA A 69 -14.36 -2.45 -8.45
CA ALA A 69 -13.85 -1.80 -7.23
C ALA A 69 -12.44 -1.27 -7.44
N VAL A 70 -11.61 -2.03 -8.13
CA VAL A 70 -10.24 -1.68 -8.43
C VAL A 70 -10.17 -0.46 -9.36
N ASP A 71 -10.98 -0.44 -10.42
CA ASP A 71 -11.01 0.68 -11.37
C ASP A 71 -11.44 1.98 -10.68
N LEU A 72 -12.45 1.90 -9.80
CA LEU A 72 -12.88 3.06 -9.03
C LEU A 72 -11.79 3.56 -8.09
N LEU A 73 -11.08 2.64 -7.45
CA LEU A 73 -10.00 2.99 -6.54
C LEU A 73 -8.89 3.74 -7.28
N ILE A 74 -8.50 3.26 -8.45
CA ILE A 74 -7.46 3.90 -9.25
C ILE A 74 -7.88 5.30 -9.66
N LYS A 75 -9.13 5.49 -10.06
CA LYS A 75 -9.63 6.81 -10.41
C LYS A 75 -9.59 7.78 -9.22
N GLU A 76 -9.96 7.31 -8.04
CA GLU A 76 -9.98 8.14 -6.84
C GLU A 76 -8.56 8.49 -6.38
N VAL A 77 -7.66 7.51 -6.40
CA VAL A 77 -6.30 7.70 -5.88
C VAL A 77 -5.42 8.45 -6.87
N SER A 78 -5.63 8.23 -8.18
CA SER A 78 -4.78 8.76 -9.24
C SER A 78 -3.30 8.54 -8.92
N PRO A 79 -2.86 7.28 -8.77
CA PRO A 79 -1.50 7.02 -8.32
C PRO A 79 -0.47 7.41 -9.38
N THR A 80 0.64 7.94 -8.92
CA THR A 80 1.78 8.25 -9.78
C THR A 80 2.72 7.05 -9.91
N ARG A 81 2.72 6.16 -8.91
CA ARG A 81 3.44 4.89 -8.94
C ARG A 81 2.58 3.79 -8.33
N VAL A 82 2.71 2.57 -8.85
CA VAL A 82 2.01 1.40 -8.34
C VAL A 82 3.00 0.28 -8.11
N PHE A 83 2.97 -0.29 -6.90
CA PHE A 83 3.73 -1.49 -6.55
C PHE A 83 2.74 -2.61 -6.29
N ASN A 84 2.73 -3.62 -7.15
CA ASN A 84 1.82 -4.75 -7.02
C ASN A 84 2.52 -5.90 -6.30
N LEU A 85 2.28 -6.02 -5.01
CA LEU A 85 2.88 -7.05 -4.16
C LEU A 85 1.87 -8.11 -3.73
N SER A 86 0.65 -8.06 -4.25
CA SER A 86 -0.43 -8.98 -3.85
C SER A 86 -0.37 -10.34 -4.54
N GLY A 87 0.58 -10.51 -5.47
CA GLY A 87 0.78 -11.79 -6.14
C GLY A 87 0.14 -11.85 -7.53
N PRO A 88 0.38 -12.96 -8.24
CA PRO A 88 0.02 -13.07 -9.67
C PRO A 88 -1.48 -13.16 -9.93
N SER A 89 -2.30 -13.41 -8.92
CA SER A 89 -3.76 -13.45 -9.08
C SER A 89 -4.40 -12.06 -9.07
N SER A 90 -3.63 -11.02 -8.86
CA SER A 90 -4.14 -9.66 -8.84
C SER A 90 -4.51 -9.19 -10.24
N VAL A 91 -5.62 -8.44 -10.36
CA VAL A 91 -6.01 -7.83 -11.62
C VAL A 91 -5.07 -6.70 -12.06
N TYR A 92 -4.12 -6.33 -11.22
CA TYR A 92 -3.16 -5.26 -11.48
C TYR A 92 -1.76 -5.71 -11.82
N GLU A 93 -1.53 -6.99 -11.98
CA GLU A 93 -0.16 -7.45 -12.18
C GLU A 93 0.49 -6.87 -13.44
N SER A 94 -0.30 -6.36 -14.36
CA SER A 94 0.21 -5.79 -15.62
C SER A 94 0.45 -4.28 -15.56
N LEU A 95 0.20 -3.65 -14.44
CA LEU A 95 0.47 -2.20 -14.30
C LEU A 95 1.94 -1.86 -14.02
#